data_1abb592e3e9cbb301782c64884c24200
#
_entry.id   1abb592e3e9cbb301782c64884c24200
#
_cell.length_a   1.000
_cell.length_b   1.000
_cell.length_c   1.000
_cell.angle_alpha   90.00
_cell.angle_beta   90.00
_cell.angle_gamma   90.00
#
_symmetry.space_group_name_H-M   'P 1'
#
loop_
_entity.id
_entity.type
_entity.pdbx_description
1 polymer ?
#
loop_
_entity_poly.entity_id
_entity_poly.type
_entity_poly.pdbx_seq_one_letter_code
_entity_poly.pdbx_strand_id
1 'polypeptide(L)'
;MDNFPAISNDGSHYLVKYSQYSCCISTEEKLQKIRIKDGKILDEVILYPGSETTQFTVEEQKNVYEKLLKILSNGGYTTLNRIPTFNQIYDEDKNTFIGFKIKKETYKSQKIDIPRLSSHGFCCNGGIDMKENCLLYQAIINVSFSDKHNILLIETGLDQLADGCDQGPFYQVIPILKN
;
A
#
# COMPACT_ATOMS: atom_id res chain seq x y z
N MET A 1 -9.59 -12.95 -4.37
CA MET A 1 -9.80 -11.55 -3.92
C MET A 1 -8.99 -10.59 -4.79
N ASP A 2 -9.28 -10.55 -6.08
CA ASP A 2 -8.46 -9.81 -7.06
C ASP A 2 -8.97 -8.38 -7.35
N ASN A 3 -9.87 -7.87 -6.48
CA ASN A 3 -10.54 -6.57 -6.69
C ASN A 3 -9.90 -5.41 -5.90
N PHE A 4 -8.67 -5.59 -5.41
CA PHE A 4 -7.92 -4.55 -4.71
C PHE A 4 -6.67 -4.14 -5.49
N PRO A 5 -6.27 -2.87 -5.38
CA PRO A 5 -6.88 -1.79 -4.62
C PRO A 5 -8.20 -1.30 -5.22
N ALA A 6 -9.09 -0.77 -4.37
CA ALA A 6 -10.40 -0.27 -4.77
C ALA A 6 -10.68 1.09 -4.11
N ILE A 7 -11.43 1.95 -4.81
CA ILE A 7 -11.80 3.28 -4.33
C ILE A 7 -13.31 3.36 -4.09
N SER A 8 -13.72 4.08 -3.05
CA SER A 8 -15.12 4.37 -2.79
C SER A 8 -15.75 5.23 -3.90
N ASN A 9 -17.05 5.05 -4.13
CA ASN A 9 -17.75 5.77 -5.19
C ASN A 9 -17.74 7.30 -5.03
N ASP A 10 -17.60 7.78 -3.82
CA ASP A 10 -17.47 9.21 -3.48
C ASP A 10 -16.03 9.74 -3.52
N GLY A 11 -15.06 8.85 -3.71
CA GLY A 11 -13.64 9.20 -3.76
C GLY A 11 -13.03 9.62 -2.41
N SER A 12 -13.70 9.36 -1.29
CA SER A 12 -13.23 9.79 0.03
C SER A 12 -12.20 8.85 0.66
N HIS A 13 -12.22 7.57 0.29
CA HIS A 13 -11.33 6.56 0.85
C HIS A 13 -11.07 5.43 -0.14
N TYR A 14 -10.06 4.65 0.14
CA TYR A 14 -9.69 3.47 -0.65
C TYR A 14 -9.48 2.26 0.26
N LEU A 15 -9.55 1.08 -0.36
CA LEU A 15 -9.28 -0.21 0.25
C LEU A 15 -8.02 -0.81 -0.35
N VAL A 16 -7.14 -1.29 0.50
CA VAL A 16 -5.95 -2.05 0.11
C VAL A 16 -5.84 -3.33 0.90
N LYS A 17 -5.38 -4.38 0.23
CA LYS A 17 -4.92 -5.58 0.91
C LYS A 17 -3.46 -5.34 1.30
N TYR A 18 -3.21 -5.29 2.58
CA TYR A 18 -1.88 -5.10 3.15
C TYR A 18 -1.33 -6.45 3.60
N SER A 19 -0.14 -6.78 3.15
CA SER A 19 0.59 -7.97 3.60
C SER A 19 1.92 -7.51 4.14
N GLN A 20 2.10 -7.57 5.45
CA GLN A 20 3.37 -7.23 6.06
C GLN A 20 4.24 -8.49 6.14
N TYR A 21 5.38 -8.44 5.48
CA TYR A 21 6.42 -9.44 5.62
C TYR A 21 7.57 -8.86 6.43
N SER A 22 8.02 -9.55 7.44
CA SER A 22 9.26 -9.21 8.15
C SER A 22 10.09 -10.47 8.40
N CYS A 23 11.39 -10.30 8.59
CA CYS A 23 12.33 -11.41 8.76
C CYS A 23 11.98 -12.37 9.91
N CYS A 24 11.14 -11.95 10.84
CA CYS A 24 10.90 -12.69 12.08
C CYS A 24 9.41 -12.91 12.37
N ILE A 25 8.53 -12.37 11.55
CA ILE A 25 7.09 -12.43 11.76
C ILE A 25 6.49 -13.02 10.50
N SER A 26 5.71 -14.06 10.67
CA SER A 26 4.92 -14.62 9.59
C SER A 26 4.02 -13.53 8.98
N THR A 27 3.76 -13.65 7.70
CA THR A 27 3.00 -12.66 6.92
C THR A 27 1.60 -12.47 7.47
N GLU A 28 1.33 -11.36 8.14
CA GLU A 28 -0.02 -10.96 8.48
C GLU A 28 -0.68 -10.31 7.26
N GLU A 29 -1.89 -10.72 6.93
CA GLU A 29 -2.68 -10.09 5.87
C GLU A 29 -3.84 -9.31 6.46
N LYS A 30 -4.01 -8.08 5.99
CA LYS A 30 -5.08 -7.17 6.43
C LYS A 30 -5.80 -6.57 5.24
N LEU A 31 -7.08 -6.26 5.44
CA LEU A 31 -7.77 -5.28 4.61
C LEU A 31 -7.83 -3.97 5.38
N GLN A 32 -7.32 -2.92 4.77
CA GLN A 32 -7.32 -1.58 5.35
C GLN A 32 -8.21 -0.64 4.54
N LYS A 33 -9.03 0.14 5.25
CA LYS A 33 -9.79 1.26 4.72
C LYS A 33 -9.06 2.54 5.08
N ILE A 34 -8.58 3.27 4.08
CA ILE A 34 -7.70 4.43 4.27
C ILE A 34 -8.36 5.67 3.67
N ARG A 35 -8.37 6.76 4.41
CA ARG A 35 -8.90 8.04 3.95
C ARG A 35 -7.92 8.73 3.00
N ILE A 36 -8.42 9.20 1.85
CA ILE A 36 -7.59 9.82 0.81
C ILE A 36 -6.96 11.13 1.29
N LYS A 37 -7.70 11.94 2.02
CA LYS A 37 -7.26 13.30 2.42
C LYS A 37 -5.96 13.33 3.22
N ASP A 38 -5.74 12.35 4.07
CA ASP A 38 -4.65 12.39 5.08
C ASP A 38 -3.97 11.03 5.31
N GLY A 39 -4.33 10.01 4.54
CA GLY A 39 -3.75 8.67 4.69
C GLY A 39 -4.14 7.95 5.99
N LYS A 40 -5.12 8.47 6.74
CA LYS A 40 -5.52 7.86 8.02
C LYS A 40 -6.27 6.54 7.80
N ILE A 41 -5.83 5.49 8.48
CA ILE A 41 -6.57 4.23 8.54
C ILE A 41 -7.88 4.47 9.29
N LEU A 42 -9.01 4.26 8.63
CA LEU A 42 -10.36 4.42 9.18
C LEU A 42 -10.89 3.13 9.79
N ASP A 43 -10.53 2.01 9.19
CA ASP A 43 -10.92 0.68 9.64
C ASP A 43 -9.94 -0.37 9.14
N GLU A 44 -9.82 -1.46 9.86
CA GLU A 44 -8.90 -2.54 9.52
C GLU A 44 -9.49 -3.88 9.96
N VAL A 45 -9.29 -4.90 9.14
CA VAL A 45 -9.60 -6.28 9.49
C VAL A 45 -8.44 -7.20 9.14
N ILE A 46 -8.01 -8.01 10.10
CA ILE A 46 -6.99 -9.02 9.89
C ILE A 46 -7.65 -10.19 9.16
N LEU A 47 -7.17 -10.49 7.96
CA LEU A 47 -7.63 -11.60 7.12
C LEU A 47 -6.87 -12.88 7.42
N TYR A 48 -5.60 -12.75 7.76
CA TYR A 48 -4.71 -13.83 8.14
C TYR A 48 -3.76 -13.37 9.24
N PRO A 49 -3.69 -14.06 10.40
CA PRO A 49 -2.94 -13.59 11.55
C PRO A 49 -1.42 -13.80 11.47
N GLY A 50 -0.94 -14.36 10.36
CA GLY A 50 0.49 -14.46 10.07
C GLY A 50 1.24 -15.58 10.78
N SER A 51 0.63 -16.34 11.66
CA SER A 51 1.29 -17.47 12.35
C SER A 51 0.75 -18.80 11.84
N GLU A 52 1.62 -19.71 11.43
CA GLU A 52 1.21 -21.07 11.05
C GLU A 52 0.55 -21.82 12.22
N THR A 53 0.84 -21.42 13.46
CA THR A 53 0.29 -22.03 14.66
C THR A 53 -0.99 -21.36 15.18
N THR A 54 -1.28 -20.14 14.71
CA THR A 54 -2.46 -19.36 15.14
C THR A 54 -3.50 -19.37 14.04
N GLN A 55 -4.40 -20.34 14.06
CA GLN A 55 -5.58 -20.32 13.21
C GLN A 55 -6.72 -19.62 13.93
N PHE A 56 -7.51 -18.86 13.20
CA PHE A 56 -8.74 -18.30 13.75
C PHE A 56 -9.69 -19.40 14.23
N THR A 57 -10.20 -19.25 15.42
CA THR A 57 -11.35 -20.02 15.91
C THR A 57 -12.58 -19.74 15.04
N VAL A 58 -13.60 -20.57 15.12
CA VAL A 58 -14.86 -20.38 14.37
C VAL A 58 -15.51 -19.03 14.72
N GLU A 59 -15.44 -18.61 15.98
CA GLU A 59 -15.99 -17.33 16.42
C GLU A 59 -15.19 -16.14 15.87
N GLU A 60 -13.86 -16.22 15.87
CA GLU A 60 -13.00 -15.19 15.26
C GLU A 60 -13.21 -15.09 13.75
N GLN A 61 -13.36 -16.22 13.04
CA GLN A 61 -13.69 -16.23 11.62
C GLN A 61 -15.02 -15.51 11.33
N LYS A 62 -16.04 -15.75 12.17
CA LYS A 62 -17.32 -15.06 12.07
C LYS A 62 -17.16 -13.55 12.28
N ASN A 63 -16.42 -13.14 13.30
CA ASN A 63 -16.14 -11.74 13.58
C ASN A 63 -15.38 -11.04 12.45
N VAL A 64 -14.38 -11.72 11.87
CA VAL A 64 -13.64 -11.24 10.68
C VAL A 64 -14.61 -11.05 9.51
N TYR A 65 -15.48 -12.01 9.26
CA TYR A 65 -16.46 -11.95 8.17
C TYR A 65 -17.46 -10.79 8.34
N GLU A 66 -17.97 -10.59 9.56
CA GLU A 66 -18.91 -9.50 9.88
C GLU A 66 -18.24 -8.12 9.70
N LYS A 67 -16.99 -7.96 10.17
CA LYS A 67 -16.20 -6.73 9.94
C LYS A 67 -15.95 -6.50 8.46
N LEU A 68 -15.57 -7.53 7.72
CA LEU A 68 -15.33 -7.45 6.30
C LEU A 68 -16.59 -6.99 5.55
N LEU A 69 -17.74 -7.59 5.85
CA LEU A 69 -19.03 -7.16 5.28
C LEU A 69 -19.32 -5.70 5.60
N LYS A 70 -19.09 -5.25 6.82
CA LYS A 70 -19.28 -3.85 7.23
C LYS A 70 -18.39 -2.90 6.43
N ILE A 71 -17.11 -3.23 6.24
CA ILE A 71 -16.18 -2.40 5.45
C ILE A 71 -16.64 -2.33 3.99
N LEU A 72 -17.05 -3.46 3.41
CA LEU A 72 -17.41 -3.56 1.99
C LEU A 72 -18.82 -2.98 1.69
N SER A 73 -19.77 -3.07 2.62
CA SER A 73 -21.15 -2.62 2.39
C SER A 73 -21.31 -1.10 2.40
N ASN A 74 -20.43 -0.38 3.09
CA ASN A 74 -20.61 1.04 3.38
C ASN A 74 -20.06 2.00 2.31
N GLY A 75 -19.97 1.61 1.02
CA GLY A 75 -19.37 2.60 0.13
C GLY A 75 -19.52 2.40 -1.37
N GLY A 76 -19.94 1.24 -1.81
CA GLY A 76 -19.81 0.92 -3.22
C GLY A 76 -18.36 1.19 -3.68
N TYR A 77 -17.64 0.15 -4.02
CA TYR A 77 -16.23 0.29 -4.39
C TYR A 77 -16.02 -0.04 -5.86
N THR A 78 -15.11 0.67 -6.48
CA THR A 78 -14.64 0.39 -7.84
C THR A 78 -13.17 0.03 -7.79
N THR A 79 -12.80 -1.10 -8.36
CA THR A 79 -11.40 -1.51 -8.48
C THR A 79 -10.61 -0.46 -9.27
N LEU A 80 -9.44 -0.12 -8.78
CA LEU A 80 -8.52 0.78 -9.47
C LEU A 80 -7.85 0.04 -10.64
N ASN A 81 -7.67 0.74 -11.75
CA ASN A 81 -6.99 0.18 -12.91
C ASN A 81 -5.48 0.21 -12.70
N ARG A 82 -4.83 -0.94 -12.81
CA ARG A 82 -3.37 -1.01 -12.73
C ARG A 82 -2.73 -0.41 -13.98
N ILE A 83 -1.69 0.39 -13.79
CA ILE A 83 -0.82 0.88 -14.87
C ILE A 83 0.29 -0.15 -15.07
N PRO A 84 0.28 -0.90 -16.19
CA PRO A 84 1.22 -2.00 -16.39
C PRO A 84 2.65 -1.51 -16.63
N THR A 85 2.81 -0.29 -17.12
CA THR A 85 4.12 0.28 -17.44
C THR A 85 4.16 1.76 -17.07
N PHE A 86 5.12 2.14 -16.26
CA PHE A 86 5.39 3.52 -15.89
C PHE A 86 6.89 3.77 -15.84
N ASN A 87 7.28 5.03 -16.00
CA ASN A 87 8.68 5.45 -15.88
C ASN A 87 8.82 6.38 -14.68
N GLN A 88 9.86 6.17 -13.88
CA GLN A 88 10.29 7.17 -12.91
C GLN A 88 11.03 8.28 -13.64
N ILE A 89 10.67 9.52 -13.34
CA ILE A 89 11.26 10.72 -13.91
C ILE A 89 11.82 11.54 -12.76
N TYR A 90 13.01 12.02 -12.90
CA TYR A 90 13.68 12.91 -11.95
C TYR A 90 13.84 14.28 -12.57
N ASP A 91 13.59 15.34 -11.81
CA ASP A 91 13.94 16.69 -12.20
C ASP A 91 15.37 17.07 -11.73
N GLU A 92 15.77 18.32 -12.01
CA GLU A 92 17.10 18.83 -11.63
C GLU A 92 17.30 18.85 -10.10
N ASP A 93 16.24 19.01 -9.33
CA ASP A 93 16.24 18.98 -7.86
C ASP A 93 16.12 17.56 -7.29
N LYS A 94 16.19 16.53 -8.15
CA LYS A 94 16.03 15.11 -7.79
C LYS A 94 14.65 14.75 -7.22
N ASN A 95 13.62 15.57 -7.50
CA ASN A 95 12.25 15.18 -7.18
C ASN A 95 11.79 14.05 -8.09
N THR A 96 11.05 13.10 -7.52
CA THR A 96 10.54 11.93 -8.23
C THR A 96 9.13 12.17 -8.74
N PHE A 97 8.89 11.77 -9.98
CA PHE A 97 7.60 11.78 -10.65
C PHE A 97 7.39 10.44 -11.37
N ILE A 98 6.15 10.14 -11.71
CA ILE A 98 5.81 9.01 -12.58
C ILE A 98 5.29 9.54 -13.90
N GLY A 99 5.91 9.10 -15.00
CA GLY A 99 5.38 9.21 -16.34
C GLY A 99 4.68 7.92 -16.74
N PHE A 100 3.47 8.00 -17.29
CA PHE A 100 2.68 6.84 -17.67
C PHE A 100 1.77 7.17 -18.85
N LYS A 101 1.23 6.12 -19.48
CA LYS A 101 0.26 6.26 -20.57
C LYS A 101 -1.05 5.59 -20.21
N ILE A 102 -2.14 6.31 -20.47
CA ILE A 102 -3.49 5.76 -20.45
C ILE A 102 -4.02 5.89 -21.87
N LYS A 103 -4.34 4.75 -22.50
CA LYS A 103 -4.71 4.70 -23.93
C LYS A 103 -3.59 5.29 -24.80
N LYS A 104 -3.80 6.45 -25.42
CA LYS A 104 -2.80 7.14 -26.27
C LYS A 104 -2.23 8.40 -25.63
N GLU A 105 -2.74 8.79 -24.49
CA GLU A 105 -2.35 10.03 -23.80
C GLU A 105 -1.23 9.76 -22.80
N THR A 106 -0.28 10.70 -22.73
CA THR A 106 0.84 10.66 -21.77
C THR A 106 0.53 11.59 -20.61
N TYR A 107 0.73 11.08 -19.41
CA TYR A 107 0.49 11.79 -18.16
C TYR A 107 1.79 11.86 -17.35
N LYS A 108 1.87 12.88 -16.51
CA LYS A 108 2.89 13.00 -15.47
C LYS A 108 2.20 13.21 -14.12
N SER A 109 2.67 12.51 -13.10
CA SER A 109 2.16 12.71 -11.74
C SER A 109 2.62 14.06 -11.16
N GLN A 110 2.05 14.44 -10.03
CA GLN A 110 2.71 15.37 -9.13
C GLN A 110 3.96 14.71 -8.51
N LYS A 111 4.75 15.49 -7.78
CA LYS A 111 5.90 15.02 -7.03
C LYS A 111 5.49 13.88 -6.08
N ILE A 112 6.29 12.83 -6.09
CA ILE A 112 6.14 11.67 -5.22
C ILE A 112 7.22 11.77 -4.14
N ASP A 113 6.82 11.59 -2.90
CA ASP A 113 7.75 11.43 -1.81
C ASP A 113 8.18 9.95 -1.71
N ILE A 114 9.49 9.70 -1.79
CA ILE A 114 10.09 8.37 -1.64
C ILE A 114 10.98 8.41 -0.39
N PRO A 115 10.40 8.20 0.79
CA PRO A 115 11.16 8.25 2.02
C PRO A 115 12.09 7.04 2.14
N ARG A 116 13.02 7.13 3.07
CA ARG A 116 13.76 5.95 3.54
C ARG A 116 12.82 5.02 4.27
N LEU A 117 13.14 3.75 4.24
CA LEU A 117 12.44 2.76 5.05
C LEU A 117 12.74 3.01 6.53
N SER A 118 11.75 2.84 7.36
CA SER A 118 11.95 2.78 8.80
C SER A 118 12.62 1.46 9.18
N SER A 119 13.39 1.46 10.26
CA SER A 119 13.94 0.22 10.82
C SER A 119 12.95 -0.38 11.81
N HIS A 120 12.90 -1.70 11.87
CA HIS A 120 12.12 -2.41 12.91
C HIS A 120 12.74 -2.36 14.30
N GLY A 121 13.95 -1.86 14.41
CA GLY A 121 14.68 -1.78 15.69
C GLY A 121 15.23 -3.10 16.20
N PHE A 122 14.74 -4.24 15.75
CA PHE A 122 15.16 -5.55 16.22
C PHE A 122 15.11 -6.58 15.10
N CYS A 123 16.21 -7.19 14.75
CA CYS A 123 16.24 -8.35 13.87
C CYS A 123 16.41 -9.65 14.66
N CYS A 124 15.85 -10.75 14.19
CA CYS A 124 15.79 -12.05 14.86
C CYS A 124 17.16 -12.67 15.18
N ASN A 125 18.21 -12.20 14.57
CA ASN A 125 19.55 -12.74 14.71
C ASN A 125 20.39 -12.00 15.78
N GLY A 126 20.00 -12.12 17.05
CA GLY A 126 20.95 -11.82 18.12
C GLY A 126 20.89 -10.44 18.74
N GLY A 127 19.81 -9.70 18.63
CA GLY A 127 19.59 -8.48 19.43
C GLY A 127 20.40 -7.26 18.99
N ILE A 128 20.84 -7.22 17.74
CA ILE A 128 21.51 -6.04 17.19
C ILE A 128 20.47 -4.96 16.94
N ASP A 129 20.66 -3.77 17.52
CA ASP A 129 19.83 -2.61 17.23
C ASP A 129 20.08 -2.14 15.80
N MET A 130 19.13 -2.40 14.92
CA MET A 130 19.20 -2.07 13.48
C MET A 130 18.66 -0.67 13.17
N LYS A 131 18.30 0.14 14.17
CA LYS A 131 17.70 1.47 13.95
C LYS A 131 18.52 2.38 13.06
N GLU A 132 19.84 2.25 13.11
CA GLU A 132 20.75 3.08 12.31
C GLU A 132 21.12 2.44 10.96
N ASN A 133 20.74 1.19 10.71
CA ASN A 133 21.27 0.42 9.58
C ASN A 133 20.32 0.32 8.37
N CYS A 134 19.08 0.78 8.49
CA CYS A 134 18.19 0.80 7.33
C CYS A 134 18.46 2.03 6.46
N LEU A 135 19.40 1.91 5.53
CA LEU A 135 19.76 2.97 4.59
C LEU A 135 19.00 2.93 3.27
N LEU A 136 18.07 1.99 3.13
CA LEU A 136 17.35 1.75 1.89
C LEU A 136 16.19 2.76 1.73
N TYR A 137 15.97 3.17 0.48
CA TYR A 137 14.79 3.91 0.09
C TYR A 137 13.71 2.96 -0.39
N GLN A 138 12.44 3.38 -0.26
CA GLN A 138 11.33 2.67 -0.85
C GLN A 138 11.45 2.68 -2.38
N ALA A 139 11.07 1.58 -3.02
CA ALA A 139 10.85 1.50 -4.46
C ALA A 139 9.37 1.65 -4.78
N ILE A 140 9.03 2.13 -5.97
CA ILE A 140 7.66 2.11 -6.47
C ILE A 140 7.40 0.72 -7.02
N ILE A 141 6.49 -0.01 -6.37
CA ILE A 141 6.14 -1.40 -6.70
C ILE A 141 4.98 -1.45 -7.69
N ASN A 142 3.93 -0.69 -7.40
CA ASN A 142 2.73 -0.65 -8.23
C ASN A 142 2.17 0.76 -8.34
N VAL A 143 1.51 1.02 -9.47
CA VAL A 143 0.75 2.24 -9.71
C VAL A 143 -0.62 1.85 -10.22
N SER A 144 -1.66 2.36 -9.56
CA SER A 144 -3.05 2.18 -9.98
C SER A 144 -3.73 3.54 -10.12
N PHE A 145 -4.77 3.64 -10.94
CA PHE A 145 -5.42 4.91 -11.19
C PHE A 145 -6.95 4.82 -11.19
N SER A 146 -7.58 5.94 -10.93
CA SER A 146 -9.00 6.17 -11.10
C SER A 146 -9.24 7.36 -12.03
N ASP A 147 -9.77 7.11 -13.22
CA ASP A 147 -10.21 8.16 -14.14
C ASP A 147 -11.29 9.02 -13.50
N LYS A 148 -12.25 8.40 -12.85
CA LYS A 148 -13.40 9.06 -12.22
C LYS A 148 -12.97 10.11 -11.19
N HIS A 149 -11.97 9.78 -10.39
CA HIS A 149 -11.51 10.62 -9.27
C HIS A 149 -10.23 11.38 -9.60
N ASN A 150 -9.64 11.15 -10.77
CA ASN A 150 -8.41 11.79 -11.24
C ASN A 150 -7.23 11.64 -10.26
N ILE A 151 -7.04 10.43 -9.76
CA ILE A 151 -5.98 10.11 -8.80
C ILE A 151 -5.15 8.90 -9.23
N LEU A 152 -3.90 8.89 -8.75
CA LEU A 152 -3.04 7.72 -8.69
C LEU A 152 -2.99 7.19 -7.27
N LEU A 153 -3.03 5.88 -7.11
CA LEU A 153 -2.61 5.19 -5.91
C LEU A 153 -1.25 4.55 -6.20
N ILE A 154 -0.25 4.97 -5.47
CA ILE A 154 1.12 4.50 -5.60
C ILE A 154 1.42 3.60 -4.41
N GLU A 155 1.86 2.40 -4.71
CA GLU A 155 2.35 1.43 -3.74
C GLU A 155 3.87 1.47 -3.76
N THR A 156 4.47 1.72 -2.60
CA THR A 156 5.92 1.72 -2.41
C THR A 156 6.31 0.69 -1.36
N GLY A 157 7.57 0.28 -1.37
CA GLY A 157 8.12 -0.70 -0.44
C GLY A 157 9.48 -1.18 -0.89
N LEU A 158 9.89 -2.34 -0.42
CA LEU A 158 11.04 -3.06 -0.97
C LEU A 158 10.59 -4.10 -1.99
N ASP A 159 11.36 -4.22 -3.06
CA ASP A 159 11.24 -5.30 -4.04
C ASP A 159 12.03 -6.56 -3.62
N GLN A 160 12.87 -6.45 -2.59
CA GLN A 160 13.70 -7.51 -2.04
C GLN A 160 13.61 -7.53 -0.52
N LEU A 161 13.78 -8.71 0.06
CA LEU A 161 13.84 -8.88 1.51
C LEU A 161 15.10 -8.20 2.06
N ALA A 162 14.92 -7.33 3.04
CA ALA A 162 16.00 -6.70 3.77
C ALA A 162 15.74 -6.81 5.27
N ASP A 163 16.61 -7.53 5.94
CA ASP A 163 16.51 -7.72 7.38
C ASP A 163 16.60 -6.39 8.12
N GLY A 164 15.73 -6.21 9.11
CA GLY A 164 15.69 -5.03 9.96
C GLY A 164 15.02 -3.79 9.40
N CYS A 165 14.57 -3.82 8.14
CA CYS A 165 13.85 -2.73 7.52
C CYS A 165 12.35 -3.03 7.39
N ASP A 166 11.51 -2.03 7.59
CA ASP A 166 10.08 -2.13 7.27
C ASP A 166 9.89 -2.15 5.76
N GLN A 167 9.41 -3.28 5.25
CA GLN A 167 9.37 -3.55 3.82
C GLN A 167 8.12 -3.01 3.14
N GLY A 168 7.20 -2.50 3.91
CA GLY A 168 5.89 -2.08 3.40
C GLY A 168 4.93 -3.25 3.20
N PRO A 169 3.94 -3.11 2.32
CA PRO A 169 3.74 -1.99 1.39
C PRO A 169 3.28 -0.69 2.06
N PHE A 170 3.65 0.45 1.45
CA PHE A 170 3.15 1.78 1.82
C PHE A 170 2.35 2.34 0.67
N TYR A 171 1.36 3.19 0.96
CA TYR A 171 0.46 3.72 -0.04
C TYR A 171 0.41 5.23 -0.01
N GLN A 172 0.47 5.85 -1.20
CA GLN A 172 0.30 7.28 -1.40
C GLN A 172 -0.77 7.53 -2.45
N VAL A 173 -1.65 8.51 -2.20
CA VAL A 173 -2.60 8.99 -3.21
C VAL A 173 -2.13 10.34 -3.73
N ILE A 174 -2.01 10.45 -5.04
CA ILE A 174 -1.51 11.64 -5.73
C ILE A 174 -2.50 12.03 -6.83
N PRO A 175 -2.88 13.31 -6.94
CA PRO A 175 -3.69 13.78 -8.06
C PRO A 175 -2.96 13.61 -9.40
N ILE A 176 -3.73 13.31 -10.45
CA ILE A 176 -3.22 13.32 -11.82
C ILE A 176 -3.29 14.74 -12.35
N LEU A 177 -2.18 15.27 -12.83
CA LEU A 177 -2.17 16.52 -13.57
C LEU A 177 -2.62 16.23 -15.00
N LYS A 178 -3.74 16.83 -15.40
CA LYS A 178 -4.09 16.90 -16.82
C LYS A 178 -3.23 18.02 -17.42
N ASN A 179 -2.36 17.66 -18.34
CA ASN A 179 -1.64 18.62 -19.17
C ASN A 179 -2.60 19.36 -20.09
#